data_dc328b124881aeef2b6d3be14b70b1fe
#
_entry.id   dc328b124881aeef2b6d3be14b70b1fe
#
_cell.length_a   1.000
_cell.length_b   1.000
_cell.length_c   1.000
_cell.angle_alpha   90.00
_cell.angle_beta   90.00
_cell.angle_gamma   90.00
#
_symmetry.space_group_name_H-M   'P 1'
#
loop_
_entity.id
_entity.type
_entity.pdbx_description
1 polymer ?
#
loop_
_entity_poly.entity_id
_entity_poly.type
_entity_poly.pdbx_seq_one_letter_code
_entity_poly.pdbx_strand_id
1 'polypeptide(L)'
;MIDLYTWPTPNGHKVHIMLEETGIPYRVHPVNIGAGEQFAPDFLKISPNNKMPAMVDSDGPGGKPISMFESGAMLIYLASKSGKFLPEDLAKKWSTLSWLMFQMGGVGPMLGQAHHFLGYAPEKIEYAMNRYKNEANRLYGVIERRLKESEYIGCDEYTIADMAIVPWLRYPDRQGVEIDEYPTLKKWRDKILERPAAKRGCEVLAERRRPGPHTDKEREILFGKTQYAKR
;
A
#
# COMPACT_ATOMS: atom_id res chain seq x y z
N MET A 1 -4.93 -17.55 -13.30
CA MET A 1 -4.08 -17.48 -12.07
C MET A 1 -3.27 -16.21 -12.14
N ILE A 2 -3.09 -15.51 -11.01
CA ILE A 2 -2.38 -14.22 -10.95
C ILE A 2 -0.92 -14.47 -10.58
N ASP A 3 0.02 -13.94 -11.35
CA ASP A 3 1.42 -13.80 -11.00
C ASP A 3 1.64 -12.41 -10.38
N LEU A 4 1.94 -12.37 -9.07
CA LEU A 4 2.08 -11.14 -8.28
C LEU A 4 3.57 -10.85 -8.03
N TYR A 5 4.07 -9.78 -8.59
CA TYR A 5 5.42 -9.25 -8.41
C TYR A 5 5.43 -8.23 -7.28
N THR A 6 6.05 -8.58 -6.16
CA THR A 6 5.83 -7.82 -4.92
C THR A 6 7.01 -7.88 -3.94
N TRP A 7 6.95 -7.06 -2.90
CA TRP A 7 7.85 -7.03 -1.75
C TRP A 7 7.04 -6.70 -0.48
N PRO A 8 7.47 -7.09 0.74
CA PRO A 8 6.71 -6.89 1.99
C PRO A 8 6.72 -5.44 2.48
N THR A 9 6.15 -4.56 1.69
CA THR A 9 5.96 -3.12 1.94
C THR A 9 4.47 -2.81 2.13
N PRO A 10 4.10 -1.63 2.67
CA PRO A 10 2.69 -1.25 2.78
C PRO A 10 1.92 -1.34 1.46
N ASN A 11 2.54 -0.97 0.32
CA ASN A 11 1.88 -1.07 -0.98
C ASN A 11 1.69 -2.52 -1.45
N GLY A 12 2.67 -3.40 -1.20
CA GLY A 12 2.52 -4.85 -1.47
C GLY A 12 1.39 -5.45 -0.65
N HIS A 13 1.36 -5.12 0.65
CA HIS A 13 0.33 -5.66 1.56
C HIS A 13 -1.11 -5.31 1.16
N LYS A 14 -1.37 -4.19 0.48
CA LYS A 14 -2.70 -3.88 -0.06
C LYS A 14 -3.22 -5.03 -0.94
N VAL A 15 -2.40 -5.43 -1.89
CA VAL A 15 -2.76 -6.46 -2.88
C VAL A 15 -2.73 -7.86 -2.26
N HIS A 16 -1.79 -8.12 -1.35
CA HIS A 16 -1.76 -9.38 -0.60
C HIS A 16 -3.07 -9.58 0.19
N ILE A 17 -3.50 -8.57 0.95
CA ILE A 17 -4.75 -8.63 1.72
C ILE A 17 -5.93 -8.88 0.78
N MET A 18 -6.02 -8.16 -0.34
CA MET A 18 -7.10 -8.32 -1.30
C MET A 18 -7.15 -9.75 -1.88
N LEU A 19 -6.03 -10.32 -2.25
CA LEU A 19 -5.96 -11.69 -2.78
C LEU A 19 -6.35 -12.73 -1.73
N GLU A 20 -5.90 -12.55 -0.49
CA GLU A 20 -6.29 -13.42 0.63
C GLU A 20 -7.78 -13.28 1.01
N GLU A 21 -8.36 -12.09 0.93
CA GLU A 21 -9.79 -11.85 1.21
C GLU A 21 -10.70 -12.40 0.11
N THR A 22 -10.26 -12.33 -1.15
CA THR A 22 -11.05 -12.85 -2.28
C THR A 22 -10.91 -14.35 -2.48
N GLY A 23 -9.76 -14.93 -2.07
CA GLY A 23 -9.41 -16.32 -2.34
C GLY A 23 -9.01 -16.57 -3.78
N ILE A 24 -8.74 -15.53 -4.57
CA ILE A 24 -8.24 -15.68 -5.95
C ILE A 24 -6.84 -16.32 -5.92
N PRO A 25 -6.62 -17.46 -6.63
CA PRO A 25 -5.31 -18.11 -6.65
C PRO A 25 -4.23 -17.22 -7.25
N TYR A 26 -3.09 -17.12 -6.57
CA TYR A 26 -1.96 -16.33 -7.02
C TYR A 26 -0.62 -16.99 -6.71
N ARG A 27 0.42 -16.58 -7.46
CA ARG A 27 1.81 -16.95 -7.25
C ARG A 27 2.62 -15.70 -6.94
N VAL A 28 3.44 -15.76 -5.90
CA VAL A 28 4.30 -14.66 -5.50
C VAL A 28 5.64 -14.72 -6.23
N HIS A 29 6.02 -13.61 -6.86
CA HIS A 29 7.33 -13.36 -7.44
C HIS A 29 7.98 -12.22 -6.63
N PRO A 30 8.94 -12.51 -5.74
CA PRO A 30 9.61 -11.48 -4.96
C PRO A 30 10.38 -10.53 -5.88
N VAL A 31 10.27 -9.22 -5.63
CA VAL A 31 11.06 -8.17 -6.30
C VAL A 31 11.84 -7.44 -5.22
N ASN A 32 13.09 -7.83 -5.02
CA ASN A 32 13.95 -7.23 -3.99
C ASN A 32 14.35 -5.81 -4.38
N ILE A 33 13.61 -4.83 -3.87
CA ILE A 33 13.83 -3.41 -4.16
C ILE A 33 15.17 -2.88 -3.61
N GLY A 34 15.70 -3.48 -2.55
CA GLY A 34 17.02 -3.16 -2.00
C GLY A 34 18.19 -3.67 -2.87
N ALA A 35 17.94 -4.69 -3.69
CA ALA A 35 18.89 -5.22 -4.67
C ALA A 35 18.77 -4.56 -6.05
N GLY A 36 17.72 -3.76 -6.31
CA GLY A 36 17.52 -3.09 -7.59
C GLY A 36 16.74 -3.92 -8.62
N GLU A 37 16.11 -5.01 -8.21
CA GLU A 37 15.36 -5.91 -9.12
C GLU A 37 14.17 -5.21 -9.80
N GLN A 38 13.65 -4.12 -9.22
CA GLN A 38 12.61 -3.27 -9.83
C GLN A 38 13.08 -2.58 -11.13
N PHE A 39 14.37 -2.60 -11.42
CA PHE A 39 14.94 -2.03 -12.64
C PHE A 39 15.23 -3.07 -13.72
N ALA A 40 14.97 -4.35 -13.45
CA ALA A 40 15.18 -5.42 -14.42
C ALA A 40 14.30 -5.19 -15.67
N PRO A 41 14.82 -5.39 -16.90
CA PRO A 41 14.08 -5.14 -18.14
C PRO A 41 12.75 -5.89 -18.22
N ASP A 42 12.69 -7.12 -17.71
CA ASP A 42 11.43 -7.89 -17.72
C ASP A 42 10.40 -7.37 -16.71
N PHE A 43 10.84 -6.85 -15.56
CA PHE A 43 9.93 -6.19 -14.63
C PHE A 43 9.41 -4.85 -15.18
N LEU A 44 10.25 -4.09 -15.91
CA LEU A 44 9.83 -2.83 -16.52
C LEU A 44 8.75 -3.01 -17.60
N LYS A 45 8.68 -4.18 -18.27
CA LYS A 45 7.59 -4.51 -19.20
C LYS A 45 6.23 -4.63 -18.49
N ILE A 46 6.23 -5.02 -17.20
CA ILE A 46 5.04 -5.18 -16.38
C ILE A 46 4.71 -3.88 -15.62
N SER A 47 5.75 -3.23 -15.09
CA SER A 47 5.64 -1.98 -14.33
C SER A 47 6.60 -0.92 -14.88
N PRO A 48 6.15 -0.11 -15.85
CA PRO A 48 7.00 0.92 -16.48
C PRO A 48 7.44 2.01 -15.50
N ASN A 49 6.76 2.13 -14.36
CA ASN A 49 7.13 3.04 -13.26
C ASN A 49 8.25 2.49 -12.36
N ASN A 50 8.80 1.30 -12.64
CA ASN A 50 9.76 0.59 -11.79
C ASN A 50 9.38 0.51 -10.30
N LYS A 51 8.11 0.37 -10.01
CA LYS A 51 7.57 0.24 -8.65
C LYS A 51 6.79 -1.07 -8.50
N MET A 52 6.95 -1.70 -7.35
CA MET A 52 6.10 -2.80 -6.92
C MET A 52 4.94 -2.27 -6.04
N PRO A 53 3.82 -2.98 -5.94
CA PRO A 53 3.50 -4.23 -6.62
C PRO A 53 3.13 -4.04 -8.09
N ALA A 54 3.28 -5.12 -8.86
CA ALA A 54 2.75 -5.29 -10.20
C ALA A 54 2.19 -6.71 -10.34
N MET A 55 1.29 -6.96 -11.28
CA MET A 55 0.75 -8.30 -11.50
C MET A 55 0.50 -8.60 -12.97
N VAL A 56 0.47 -9.89 -13.28
CA VAL A 56 0.00 -10.42 -14.56
C VAL A 56 -1.14 -11.40 -14.27
N ASP A 57 -2.31 -11.13 -14.80
CA ASP A 57 -3.42 -12.09 -14.78
C ASP A 57 -3.49 -12.79 -16.13
N SER A 58 -3.29 -14.12 -16.15
CA SER A 58 -3.36 -14.93 -17.36
C SER A 58 -4.79 -15.07 -17.91
N ASP A 59 -5.80 -14.79 -17.09
CA ASP A 59 -7.22 -14.85 -17.40
C ASP A 59 -7.88 -13.49 -17.14
N GLY A 60 -7.46 -12.49 -17.90
CA GLY A 60 -7.97 -11.13 -17.84
C GLY A 60 -9.22 -10.93 -18.71
N PRO A 61 -9.59 -9.66 -18.96
CA PRO A 61 -10.77 -9.34 -19.75
C PRO A 61 -10.78 -10.01 -21.14
N GLY A 62 -11.89 -10.67 -21.45
CA GLY A 62 -12.03 -11.44 -22.71
C GLY A 62 -11.15 -12.67 -22.78
N GLY A 63 -10.70 -13.22 -21.64
CA GLY A 63 -9.85 -14.42 -21.55
C GLY A 63 -8.41 -14.18 -22.02
N LYS A 64 -7.97 -12.93 -22.11
CA LYS A 64 -6.61 -12.56 -22.54
C LYS A 64 -5.75 -12.13 -21.35
N PRO A 65 -4.44 -12.42 -21.36
CA PRO A 65 -3.55 -11.94 -20.31
C PRO A 65 -3.55 -10.40 -20.22
N ILE A 66 -3.47 -9.90 -18.98
CA ILE A 66 -3.32 -8.47 -18.70
C ILE A 66 -2.21 -8.24 -17.68
N SER A 67 -1.34 -7.27 -17.95
CA SER A 67 -0.35 -6.77 -17.01
C SER A 67 -0.85 -5.50 -16.34
N MET A 68 -0.64 -5.37 -15.04
CA MET A 68 -1.07 -4.20 -14.27
C MET A 68 -0.01 -3.75 -13.28
N PHE A 69 0.10 -2.46 -13.12
CA PHE A 69 0.82 -1.76 -12.07
C PHE A 69 -0.13 -0.75 -11.40
N GLU A 70 0.28 -0.05 -10.37
CA GLU A 70 -0.52 0.74 -9.43
C GLU A 70 -1.42 -0.11 -8.52
N SER A 71 -1.07 -0.14 -7.24
CA SER A 71 -1.79 -0.96 -6.26
C SER A 71 -3.28 -0.61 -6.15
N GLY A 72 -3.66 0.67 -6.33
CA GLY A 72 -5.06 1.09 -6.33
C GLY A 72 -5.84 0.54 -7.53
N ALA A 73 -5.25 0.57 -8.74
CA ALA A 73 -5.85 0.00 -9.94
C ALA A 73 -6.00 -1.53 -9.81
N MET A 74 -5.00 -2.19 -9.23
CA MET A 74 -5.05 -3.63 -8.95
C MET A 74 -6.19 -3.98 -7.98
N LEU A 75 -6.41 -3.18 -6.93
CA LEU A 75 -7.53 -3.38 -6.00
C LEU A 75 -8.89 -3.25 -6.72
N ILE A 76 -9.06 -2.24 -7.57
CA ILE A 76 -10.30 -2.05 -8.35
C ILE A 76 -10.52 -3.25 -9.29
N TYR A 77 -9.47 -3.68 -9.99
CA TYR A 77 -9.53 -4.83 -10.89
C TYR A 77 -9.92 -6.12 -10.16
N LEU A 78 -9.26 -6.41 -9.03
CA LEU A 78 -9.54 -7.60 -8.24
C LEU A 78 -10.95 -7.56 -7.63
N ALA A 79 -11.42 -6.39 -7.22
CA ALA A 79 -12.79 -6.21 -6.76
C ALA A 79 -13.80 -6.48 -7.89
N SER A 80 -13.55 -5.96 -9.09
CA SER A 80 -14.38 -6.21 -10.28
C SER A 80 -14.37 -7.70 -10.67
N LYS A 81 -13.18 -8.34 -10.65
CA LYS A 81 -13.04 -9.76 -11.00
C LYS A 81 -13.73 -10.69 -10.00
N SER A 82 -13.68 -10.36 -8.70
CA SER A 82 -14.28 -11.18 -7.64
C SER A 82 -15.75 -10.86 -7.33
N GLY A 83 -16.24 -9.68 -7.75
CA GLY A 83 -17.55 -9.16 -7.33
C GLY A 83 -17.61 -8.80 -5.84
N LYS A 84 -16.46 -8.51 -5.18
CA LYS A 84 -16.38 -8.27 -3.73
C LYS A 84 -15.63 -6.96 -3.42
N PHE A 85 -15.95 -6.36 -2.28
CA PHE A 85 -15.23 -5.22 -1.68
C PHE A 85 -15.26 -3.90 -2.47
N LEU A 86 -16.10 -3.82 -3.51
CA LEU A 86 -16.47 -2.57 -4.17
C LEU A 86 -17.98 -2.58 -4.34
N PRO A 87 -18.74 -1.76 -3.60
CA PRO A 87 -20.19 -1.76 -3.63
C PRO A 87 -20.79 -1.55 -5.02
N GLU A 88 -21.92 -2.18 -5.31
CA GLU A 88 -22.69 -1.94 -6.54
C GLU A 88 -23.52 -0.65 -6.44
N ASP A 89 -24.00 -0.29 -5.23
CA ASP A 89 -24.61 1.00 -5.00
C ASP A 89 -23.71 2.14 -5.42
N LEU A 90 -24.20 3.02 -6.28
CA LEU A 90 -23.39 4.06 -6.89
C LEU A 90 -22.84 5.07 -5.88
N ALA A 91 -23.61 5.43 -4.86
CA ALA A 91 -23.16 6.40 -3.87
C ALA A 91 -22.03 5.81 -3.01
N LYS A 92 -22.20 4.57 -2.53
CA LYS A 92 -21.17 3.83 -1.78
C LYS A 92 -19.93 3.57 -2.65
N LYS A 93 -20.11 3.21 -3.90
CA LYS A 93 -19.03 2.97 -4.87
C LYS A 93 -18.17 4.21 -5.06
N TRP A 94 -18.79 5.35 -5.36
CA TRP A 94 -18.05 6.59 -5.56
C TRP A 94 -17.40 7.10 -4.28
N SER A 95 -18.03 6.94 -3.14
CA SER A 95 -17.42 7.21 -1.83
C SER A 95 -16.18 6.33 -1.62
N THR A 96 -16.29 5.01 -1.84
CA THR A 96 -15.17 4.07 -1.74
C THR A 96 -14.01 4.45 -2.66
N LEU A 97 -14.29 4.78 -3.92
CA LEU A 97 -13.26 5.20 -4.88
C LEU A 97 -12.62 6.53 -4.49
N SER A 98 -13.37 7.48 -3.94
CA SER A 98 -12.82 8.75 -3.45
C SER A 98 -11.82 8.51 -2.30
N TRP A 99 -12.16 7.65 -1.33
CA TRP A 99 -11.27 7.28 -0.24
C TRP A 99 -10.07 6.43 -0.70
N LEU A 100 -10.26 5.60 -1.73
CA LEU A 100 -9.13 4.91 -2.37
C LEU A 100 -8.17 5.92 -3.02
N MET A 101 -8.68 6.91 -3.75
CA MET A 101 -7.83 7.96 -4.34
C MET A 101 -7.18 8.85 -3.28
N PHE A 102 -7.86 9.14 -2.18
CA PHE A 102 -7.25 9.81 -1.01
C PHE A 102 -6.05 9.04 -0.46
N GLN A 103 -6.13 7.71 -0.42
CA GLN A 103 -4.99 6.89 -0.05
C GLN A 103 -3.87 6.98 -1.09
N MET A 104 -4.18 6.85 -2.39
CA MET A 104 -3.18 6.81 -3.46
C MET A 104 -2.49 8.17 -3.68
N GLY A 105 -3.22 9.27 -3.57
CA GLY A 105 -2.70 10.63 -3.78
C GLY A 105 -2.20 11.32 -2.51
N GLY A 106 -2.62 10.87 -1.34
CA GLY A 106 -2.35 11.53 -0.06
C GLY A 106 -1.66 10.61 0.95
N VAL A 107 -2.42 9.68 1.55
CA VAL A 107 -1.94 8.88 2.69
C VAL A 107 -0.64 8.14 2.37
N GLY A 108 -0.62 7.34 1.30
CA GLY A 108 0.57 6.55 0.91
C GLY A 108 1.80 7.43 0.64
N PRO A 109 1.71 8.41 -0.27
CA PRO A 109 2.83 9.29 -0.60
C PRO A 109 3.35 10.10 0.60
N MET A 110 2.47 10.71 1.38
CA MET A 110 2.89 11.61 2.48
C MET A 110 3.44 10.82 3.67
N LEU A 111 2.84 9.68 4.04
CA LEU A 111 3.40 8.81 5.07
C LEU A 111 4.73 8.18 4.60
N GLY A 112 4.88 7.92 3.30
CA GLY A 112 6.16 7.51 2.70
C GLY A 112 7.24 8.57 2.85
N GLN A 113 6.91 9.86 2.65
CA GLN A 113 7.83 10.95 2.89
C GLN A 113 8.15 11.12 4.38
N ALA A 114 7.17 10.94 5.27
CA ALA A 114 7.42 10.91 6.72
C ALA A 114 8.43 9.82 7.08
N HIS A 115 8.25 8.58 6.59
CA HIS A 115 9.24 7.50 6.77
C HIS A 115 10.63 7.91 6.25
N HIS A 116 10.68 8.59 5.07
CA HIS A 116 11.94 8.98 4.48
C HIS A 116 12.69 9.99 5.36
N PHE A 117 12.05 11.13 5.67
CA PHE A 117 12.74 12.21 6.38
C PHE A 117 12.93 11.95 7.87
N LEU A 118 12.07 11.17 8.51
CA LEU A 118 12.23 10.79 9.91
C LEU A 118 13.21 9.62 10.11
N GLY A 119 13.32 8.70 9.11
CA GLY A 119 14.06 7.45 9.29
C GLY A 119 15.13 7.13 8.25
N TYR A 120 14.91 7.40 6.95
CA TYR A 120 15.77 6.89 5.87
C TYR A 120 16.77 7.92 5.35
N ALA A 121 16.42 9.22 5.38
CA ALA A 121 17.28 10.29 4.87
C ALA A 121 18.63 10.31 5.60
N PRO A 122 19.75 10.46 4.87
CA PRO A 122 21.08 10.53 5.47
C PRO A 122 21.28 11.84 6.26
N GLU A 123 20.57 12.90 5.89
CA GLU A 123 20.62 14.21 6.52
C GLU A 123 19.34 14.49 7.32
N LYS A 124 19.48 15.12 8.47
CA LYS A 124 18.37 15.59 9.29
C LYS A 124 17.99 16.99 8.87
N ILE A 125 16.95 17.10 8.03
CA ILE A 125 16.42 18.40 7.55
C ILE A 125 15.17 18.71 8.39
N GLU A 126 15.35 19.51 9.44
CA GLU A 126 14.31 19.78 10.43
C GLU A 126 13.00 20.29 9.81
N TYR A 127 13.08 21.20 8.85
CA TYR A 127 11.90 21.68 8.13
C TYR A 127 11.12 20.55 7.44
N ALA A 128 11.81 19.65 6.73
CA ALA A 128 11.19 18.53 6.05
C ALA A 128 10.59 17.53 7.05
N MET A 129 11.32 17.23 8.12
CA MET A 129 10.85 16.34 9.19
C MET A 129 9.56 16.86 9.80
N ASN A 130 9.53 18.16 10.20
CA ASN A 130 8.37 18.78 10.81
C ASN A 130 7.18 18.87 9.83
N ARG A 131 7.44 19.23 8.55
CA ARG A 131 6.41 19.28 7.52
C ARG A 131 5.70 17.94 7.33
N TYR A 132 6.45 16.86 7.17
CA TYR A 132 5.85 15.55 6.90
C TYR A 132 5.28 14.87 8.15
N LYS A 133 5.86 15.11 9.33
CA LYS A 133 5.24 14.74 10.61
C LYS A 133 3.87 15.41 10.79
N ASN A 134 3.78 16.70 10.55
CA ASN A 134 2.54 17.45 10.67
C ASN A 134 1.50 16.99 9.64
N GLU A 135 1.93 16.73 8.40
CA GLU A 135 1.04 16.20 7.37
C GLU A 135 0.55 14.77 7.71
N ALA A 136 1.42 13.90 8.25
CA ALA A 136 1.00 12.60 8.75
C ALA A 136 -0.11 12.72 9.81
N ASN A 137 0.10 13.57 10.83
CA ASN A 137 -0.91 13.81 11.87
C ASN A 137 -2.21 14.39 11.29
N ARG A 138 -2.13 15.30 10.32
CA ARG A 138 -3.31 15.83 9.63
C ARG A 138 -4.11 14.74 8.93
N LEU A 139 -3.44 13.82 8.22
CA LEU A 139 -4.07 12.70 7.51
C LEU A 139 -4.71 11.70 8.47
N TYR A 140 -4.04 11.39 9.59
CA TYR A 140 -4.62 10.58 10.65
C TYR A 140 -5.89 11.24 11.22
N GLY A 141 -5.87 12.56 11.42
CA GLY A 141 -7.04 13.32 11.87
C GLY A 141 -8.21 13.30 10.86
N VAL A 142 -7.93 13.28 9.55
CA VAL A 142 -8.97 13.11 8.51
C VAL A 142 -9.63 11.73 8.64
N ILE A 143 -8.82 10.68 8.77
CA ILE A 143 -9.30 9.30 8.91
C ILE A 143 -10.08 9.14 10.22
N GLU A 144 -9.58 9.67 11.34
CA GLU A 144 -10.25 9.63 12.64
C GLU A 144 -11.65 10.26 12.58
N ARG A 145 -11.79 11.45 11.96
CA ARG A 145 -13.09 12.12 11.79
C ARG A 145 -14.04 11.29 10.95
N ARG A 146 -13.55 10.72 9.83
CA ARG A 146 -14.36 9.86 8.97
C ARG A 146 -14.89 8.65 9.71
N LEU A 147 -14.05 7.99 10.50
CA LEU A 147 -14.42 6.79 11.26
C LEU A 147 -15.34 7.05 12.45
N LYS A 148 -15.51 8.30 12.89
CA LYS A 148 -16.57 8.68 13.83
C LYS A 148 -17.95 8.71 13.20
N GLU A 149 -18.03 8.84 11.87
CA GLU A 149 -19.27 8.94 11.11
C GLU A 149 -19.61 7.66 10.34
N SER A 150 -18.65 6.75 10.19
CA SER A 150 -18.82 5.53 9.38
C SER A 150 -17.99 4.39 9.97
N GLU A 151 -18.54 3.18 9.93
CA GLU A 151 -17.85 1.99 10.45
C GLU A 151 -16.58 1.65 9.68
N TYR A 152 -16.54 1.94 8.37
CA TYR A 152 -15.38 1.77 7.51
C TYR A 152 -15.12 3.03 6.68
N ILE A 153 -13.94 3.10 6.05
CA ILE A 153 -13.50 4.32 5.37
C ILE A 153 -14.37 4.65 4.16
N GLY A 154 -14.65 3.67 3.31
CA GLY A 154 -15.41 3.88 2.07
C GLY A 154 -16.88 4.15 2.32
N CYS A 155 -17.49 3.34 3.16
CA CYS A 155 -18.90 3.36 3.49
C CYS A 155 -19.16 2.56 4.80
N ASP A 156 -20.33 1.99 4.96
CA ASP A 156 -20.74 1.17 6.11
C ASP A 156 -20.28 -0.31 6.04
N GLU A 157 -19.50 -0.67 5.01
CA GLU A 157 -18.98 -2.01 4.81
C GLU A 157 -17.47 -2.00 4.47
N TYR A 158 -16.79 -3.12 4.76
CA TYR A 158 -15.36 -3.29 4.48
C TYR A 158 -15.08 -3.34 2.97
N THR A 159 -14.20 -2.45 2.50
CA THR A 159 -13.96 -2.22 1.06
C THR A 159 -12.47 -2.15 0.72
N ILE A 160 -12.19 -2.01 -0.57
CA ILE A 160 -10.83 -1.77 -1.09
C ILE A 160 -10.20 -0.47 -0.54
N ALA A 161 -10.98 0.50 -0.08
CA ALA A 161 -10.46 1.71 0.54
C ALA A 161 -9.78 1.40 1.88
N ASP A 162 -10.39 0.53 2.68
CA ASP A 162 -9.84 0.06 3.95
C ASP A 162 -8.56 -0.76 3.73
N MET A 163 -8.60 -1.69 2.77
CA MET A 163 -7.45 -2.52 2.39
C MET A 163 -6.28 -1.67 1.89
N ALA A 164 -6.56 -0.56 1.25
CA ALA A 164 -5.53 0.35 0.76
C ALA A 164 -4.86 1.17 1.88
N ILE A 165 -5.64 1.62 2.88
CA ILE A 165 -5.17 2.52 3.95
C ILE A 165 -4.48 1.76 5.07
N VAL A 166 -5.07 0.66 5.56
CA VAL A 166 -4.63 -0.02 6.78
C VAL A 166 -3.16 -0.44 6.79
N PRO A 167 -2.54 -0.92 5.70
CA PRO A 167 -1.13 -1.31 5.72
C PRO A 167 -0.17 -0.16 6.02
N TRP A 168 -0.52 1.06 5.66
CA TRP A 168 0.26 2.26 5.93
C TRP A 168 0.19 2.72 7.38
N LEU A 169 -0.88 2.38 8.10
CA LEU A 169 -1.10 2.78 9.50
C LEU A 169 -0.55 1.75 10.51
N ARG A 170 0.23 0.76 10.05
CA ARG A 170 0.81 -0.27 10.93
C ARG A 170 2.00 0.22 11.77
N TYR A 171 2.62 1.31 11.37
CA TYR A 171 3.86 1.81 11.97
C TYR A 171 3.77 3.32 12.25
N PRO A 172 2.83 3.79 13.11
CA PRO A 172 2.63 5.21 13.38
C PRO A 172 3.89 5.89 13.93
N ASP A 173 4.64 5.22 14.79
CA ASP A 173 5.89 5.73 15.37
C ASP A 173 6.89 6.17 14.31
N ARG A 174 7.00 5.42 13.19
CA ARG A 174 7.89 5.76 12.07
C ARG A 174 7.44 6.98 11.29
N GLN A 175 6.22 7.44 11.54
CA GLN A 175 5.59 8.61 10.91
C GLN A 175 5.51 9.81 11.86
N GLY A 176 6.00 9.62 13.10
CA GLY A 176 5.93 10.62 14.15
C GLY A 176 4.51 10.88 14.66
N VAL A 177 3.68 9.84 14.68
CA VAL A 177 2.28 9.90 15.09
C VAL A 177 2.07 9.12 16.39
N GLU A 178 1.47 9.78 17.37
CA GLU A 178 1.00 9.15 18.63
C GLU A 178 -0.39 8.55 18.37
N ILE A 179 -0.46 7.24 18.17
CA ILE A 179 -1.70 6.55 17.74
C ILE A 179 -2.83 6.68 18.76
N ASP A 180 -2.52 6.85 20.03
CA ASP A 180 -3.51 6.99 21.10
C ASP A 180 -4.30 8.31 21.03
N GLU A 181 -3.82 9.29 20.26
CA GLU A 181 -4.57 10.51 19.94
C GLU A 181 -5.72 10.27 18.93
N TYR A 182 -5.76 9.07 18.30
CA TYR A 182 -6.72 8.67 17.27
C TYR A 182 -7.44 7.37 17.65
N PRO A 183 -8.25 7.35 18.72
CA PRO A 183 -8.78 6.11 19.30
C PRO A 183 -9.76 5.36 18.38
N THR A 184 -10.55 6.05 17.55
CA THR A 184 -11.48 5.43 16.61
C THR A 184 -10.72 4.77 15.47
N LEU A 185 -9.74 5.47 14.91
CA LEU A 185 -8.82 4.94 13.90
C LEU A 185 -8.05 3.73 14.43
N LYS A 186 -7.50 3.80 15.65
CA LYS A 186 -6.79 2.69 16.28
C LYS A 186 -7.66 1.45 16.36
N LYS A 187 -8.89 1.59 16.87
CA LYS A 187 -9.86 0.49 16.98
C LYS A 187 -10.19 -0.12 15.61
N TRP A 188 -10.46 0.72 14.61
CA TRP A 188 -10.75 0.28 13.25
C TRP A 188 -9.54 -0.44 12.61
N ARG A 189 -8.34 0.13 12.71
CA ARG A 189 -7.10 -0.47 12.22
C ARG A 189 -6.90 -1.86 12.82
N ASP A 190 -6.99 -1.97 14.12
CA ASP A 190 -6.75 -3.22 14.85
C ASP A 190 -7.81 -4.26 14.50
N LYS A 191 -9.09 -3.87 14.38
CA LYS A 191 -10.18 -4.74 13.88
C LYS A 191 -9.86 -5.34 12.51
N ILE A 192 -9.33 -4.54 11.57
CA ILE A 192 -8.99 -5.03 10.24
C ILE A 192 -7.76 -5.94 10.28
N LEU A 193 -6.73 -5.57 11.03
CA LEU A 193 -5.50 -6.38 11.15
C LEU A 193 -5.74 -7.73 11.85
N GLU A 194 -6.80 -7.86 12.65
CA GLU A 194 -7.21 -9.12 13.25
C GLU A 194 -7.93 -10.08 12.28
N ARG A 195 -8.40 -9.62 11.12
CA ARG A 195 -9.02 -10.48 10.11
C ARG A 195 -8.03 -11.56 9.65
N PRO A 196 -8.45 -12.82 9.54
CA PRO A 196 -7.54 -13.91 9.14
C PRO A 196 -6.84 -13.67 7.80
N ALA A 197 -7.55 -13.12 6.81
CA ALA A 197 -6.98 -12.79 5.51
C ALA A 197 -5.99 -11.62 5.58
N ALA A 198 -6.27 -10.61 6.40
CA ALA A 198 -5.33 -9.49 6.60
C ALA A 198 -4.05 -9.96 7.29
N LYS A 199 -4.14 -10.85 8.28
CA LYS A 199 -2.97 -11.49 8.91
C LYS A 199 -2.13 -12.23 7.86
N ARG A 200 -2.72 -13.15 7.10
CA ARG A 200 -2.00 -13.88 6.04
C ARG A 200 -1.39 -12.94 5.00
N GLY A 201 -2.16 -11.95 4.52
CA GLY A 201 -1.66 -10.95 3.57
C GLY A 201 -0.50 -10.13 4.09
N CYS A 202 -0.48 -9.83 5.38
CA CYS A 202 0.64 -9.16 6.04
C CYS A 202 1.85 -10.07 6.27
N GLU A 203 1.70 -11.38 6.22
CA GLU A 203 2.78 -12.36 6.39
C GLU A 203 3.45 -12.77 5.08
N VAL A 204 2.86 -12.44 3.93
CA VAL A 204 3.48 -12.70 2.62
C VAL A 204 4.88 -12.09 2.57
N LEU A 205 5.88 -12.91 2.35
CA LEU A 205 7.32 -12.57 2.34
C LEU A 205 7.81 -11.96 3.67
N ALA A 206 7.20 -12.30 4.80
CA ALA A 206 7.61 -11.75 6.11
C ALA A 206 9.07 -12.07 6.44
N GLU A 207 9.57 -13.23 6.01
CA GLU A 207 10.96 -13.66 6.16
C GLU A 207 11.96 -12.78 5.38
N ARG A 208 11.46 -12.02 4.39
CA ARG A 208 12.25 -11.07 3.61
C ARG A 208 12.30 -9.67 4.23
N ARG A 209 11.54 -9.43 5.30
CA ARG A 209 11.62 -8.17 6.03
C ARG A 209 12.96 -8.05 6.71
N ARG A 210 13.64 -6.97 6.42
CA ARG A 210 14.90 -6.69 7.05
C ARG A 210 14.68 -5.92 8.34
N PRO A 211 15.25 -6.34 9.46
CA PRO A 211 15.35 -5.52 10.66
C PRO A 211 16.41 -4.43 10.48
N GLY A 212 16.15 -3.24 10.98
CA GLY A 212 17.11 -2.13 11.02
C GLY A 212 17.11 -1.20 9.80
N PRO A 213 18.01 -0.21 9.79
CA PRO A 213 18.11 0.82 8.75
C PRO A 213 18.65 0.24 7.44
N HIS A 214 18.37 0.94 6.32
CA HIS A 214 18.97 0.63 5.03
C HIS A 214 20.50 0.80 5.06
N THR A 215 21.21 -0.09 4.36
CA THR A 215 22.63 0.10 4.07
C THR A 215 22.85 1.25 3.08
N ASP A 216 24.07 1.75 2.98
CA ASP A 216 24.39 2.80 2.00
C ASP A 216 24.13 2.35 0.57
N LYS A 217 24.40 1.07 0.25
CA LYS A 217 24.06 0.47 -1.05
C LYS A 217 22.56 0.47 -1.33
N GLU A 218 21.75 0.09 -0.36
CA GLU A 218 20.29 0.12 -0.49
C GLU A 218 19.75 1.56 -0.61
N ARG A 219 20.31 2.51 0.15
CA ARG A 219 19.96 3.93 0.01
C ARG A 219 20.28 4.46 -1.39
N GLU A 220 21.44 4.12 -1.95
CA GLU A 220 21.80 4.51 -3.31
C GLU A 220 20.85 3.93 -4.35
N ILE A 221 20.42 2.67 -4.19
CA ILE A 221 19.46 2.02 -5.07
C ILE A 221 18.07 2.63 -4.95
N LEU A 222 17.60 2.87 -3.72
CA LEU A 222 16.21 3.28 -3.45
C LEU A 222 15.98 4.79 -3.62
N PHE A 223 17.00 5.59 -3.29
CA PHE A 223 16.86 7.05 -3.14
C PHE A 223 17.95 7.84 -3.85
N GLY A 224 19.03 7.19 -4.31
CA GLY A 224 20.17 7.82 -4.95
C GLY A 224 20.09 7.83 -6.49
N LYS A 225 21.23 8.01 -7.14
CA LYS A 225 21.37 8.15 -8.61
C LYS A 225 20.81 6.96 -9.39
N THR A 226 20.87 5.75 -8.82
CA THR A 226 20.33 4.53 -9.43
C THR A 226 18.82 4.66 -9.70
N GLN A 227 18.07 5.26 -8.78
CA GLN A 227 16.63 5.48 -8.94
C GLN A 227 16.30 6.40 -10.12
N TYR A 228 17.16 7.39 -10.38
CA TYR A 228 16.93 8.45 -11.37
C TYR A 228 17.67 8.22 -12.71
N ALA A 229 18.35 7.09 -12.86
CA ALA A 229 19.01 6.75 -14.13
C ALA A 229 17.97 6.66 -15.26
N LYS A 230 18.27 7.25 -16.42
CA LYS A 230 17.44 7.12 -17.62
C LYS A 230 17.46 5.67 -18.10
N ARG A 231 16.29 5.10 -18.37
CA ARG A 231 16.08 3.72 -18.83
C ARG A 231 15.14 3.70 -20.02
#